data_df8a4f7422526542f84c86f474922acc
#
_entry.id   df8a4f7422526542f84c86f474922acc
#
_cell.length_a   1.000
_cell.length_b   1.000
_cell.length_c   1.000
_cell.angle_alpha   90.00
_cell.angle_beta   90.00
_cell.angle_gamma   90.00
#
_symmetry.space_group_name_H-M   'P 1'
#
loop_
_entity.id
_entity.type
_entity.pdbx_description
1 polymer ?
#
loop_
_entity_poly.entity_id
_entity_poly.type
_entity_poly.pdbx_seq_one_letter_code
_entity_poly.pdbx_strand_id
1 'polypeptide(L)'
;MNNADLIVATLKAAGIDRGFGIPSGNVLPLMEAMRKGGVDFVLTAHEGSAGFAADVTGRMSGAPGLCIATLGPGATNLTTGVGNAWLDRSPMIAITCNLVTEQLGRRIQMWIDHHALFKPITKGTFRLEKGKVAEKLAAAIRLAMTEPRGPVHLDLPEDVALAPATEGVPQIVPPSKAPAAPDHNVVKACEILHRAKRPIAVIGSSAMRMENPGLLRQVVERHNLPFATTTMAKGMIDEDHPLSLGCIERSCRQIQRKLLRSADLIVGLGYDTVEVEYEAWIADVPLLQIDIEKVDVASSVNVAFELTGNLDDSMARLCAMPAGANSWTPQALAEHRKGFHAALRPASDTFTAHSAIDAVRRALPKDGVLTFDVGAHTHQIGGQWTAHSPKTFHITNGWSSMGFGLPSAIASKLAEPEKPVVCVLGDGCFQMTCGEVAVAKRMGIALPIVVLDDKWLGLIKVKQIRRQ
;
A
#
# COMPACT_ATOMS: atom_id res chain seq x y z
N MET A 1 -4.93 -26.38 25.59
CA MET A 1 -4.70 -25.21 24.76
C MET A 1 -4.09 -24.12 25.63
N ASN A 2 -2.96 -23.56 25.22
CA ASN A 2 -2.34 -22.40 25.87
C ASN A 2 -2.73 -21.11 25.11
N ASN A 3 -2.27 -19.94 25.59
CA ASN A 3 -2.60 -18.68 24.93
C ASN A 3 -1.97 -18.52 23.54
N ALA A 4 -0.80 -19.14 23.25
CA ALA A 4 -0.25 -19.16 21.90
C ALA A 4 -1.17 -19.92 20.93
N ASP A 5 -1.73 -21.06 21.33
CA ASP A 5 -2.72 -21.80 20.55
C ASP A 5 -3.99 -20.96 20.32
N LEU A 6 -4.46 -20.22 21.35
CA LEU A 6 -5.61 -19.33 21.25
C LEU A 6 -5.37 -18.16 20.29
N ILE A 7 -4.16 -17.56 20.33
CA ILE A 7 -3.75 -16.52 19.36
C ILE A 7 -3.86 -17.05 17.95
N VAL A 8 -3.28 -18.22 17.67
CA VAL A 8 -3.29 -18.82 16.34
C VAL A 8 -4.71 -19.15 15.88
N ALA A 9 -5.52 -19.73 16.73
CA ALA A 9 -6.92 -20.01 16.41
C ALA A 9 -7.72 -18.73 16.10
N THR A 10 -7.43 -17.64 16.81
CA THR A 10 -8.05 -16.31 16.58
C THR A 10 -7.57 -15.69 15.27
N LEU A 11 -6.26 -15.77 14.95
CA LEU A 11 -5.70 -15.32 13.67
C LEU A 11 -6.35 -16.06 12.50
N LYS A 12 -6.46 -17.39 12.61
CA LYS A 12 -7.10 -18.22 11.60
C LYS A 12 -8.58 -17.88 11.40
N ALA A 13 -9.32 -17.65 12.49
CA ALA A 13 -10.71 -17.20 12.44
C ALA A 13 -10.87 -15.83 11.74
N ALA A 14 -9.81 -15.00 11.78
CA ALA A 14 -9.75 -13.72 11.05
C ALA A 14 -9.30 -13.84 9.57
N GLY A 15 -9.08 -15.05 9.06
CA GLY A 15 -8.61 -15.27 7.70
C GLY A 15 -7.11 -15.06 7.50
N ILE A 16 -6.33 -15.04 8.58
CA ILE A 16 -4.86 -14.94 8.53
C ILE A 16 -4.30 -16.36 8.53
N ASP A 17 -3.77 -16.78 7.39
CA ASP A 17 -3.27 -18.14 7.15
C ASP A 17 -1.72 -18.24 7.19
N ARG A 18 -1.03 -17.12 7.26
CA ARG A 18 0.44 -17.06 7.30
C ARG A 18 0.96 -15.84 8.03
N GLY A 19 2.17 -15.95 8.56
CA GLY A 19 2.93 -14.84 9.13
C GLY A 19 4.39 -14.92 8.71
N PHE A 20 5.04 -13.77 8.61
CA PHE A 20 6.43 -13.62 8.19
C PHE A 20 7.30 -13.22 9.38
N GLY A 21 8.51 -13.73 9.48
CA GLY A 21 9.38 -13.35 10.60
C GLY A 21 10.67 -14.13 10.71
N ILE A 22 11.40 -13.84 11.78
CA ILE A 22 12.60 -14.59 12.21
C ILE A 22 12.36 -15.10 13.63
N PRO A 23 12.52 -16.41 13.90
CA PRO A 23 12.31 -16.96 15.21
C PRO A 23 13.51 -16.74 16.13
N SER A 24 13.23 -16.67 17.44
CA SER A 24 14.18 -16.86 18.54
C SER A 24 13.50 -17.62 19.68
N GLY A 25 14.17 -17.83 20.80
CA GLY A 25 13.62 -18.57 21.94
C GLY A 25 12.21 -18.10 22.34
N ASN A 26 12.00 -16.80 22.47
CA ASN A 26 10.71 -16.22 22.88
C ASN A 26 9.61 -16.32 21.80
N VAL A 27 9.97 -16.58 20.52
CA VAL A 27 9.02 -16.79 19.43
C VAL A 27 8.54 -18.24 19.36
N LEU A 28 9.32 -19.18 19.86
CA LEU A 28 9.05 -20.63 19.71
C LEU A 28 7.63 -21.05 20.18
N PRO A 29 7.10 -20.55 21.30
CA PRO A 29 5.74 -20.92 21.70
C PRO A 29 4.69 -20.56 20.64
N LEU A 30 4.79 -19.36 20.05
CA LEU A 30 3.88 -18.91 19.00
C LEU A 30 4.11 -19.69 17.70
N MET A 31 5.36 -19.91 17.31
CA MET A 31 5.70 -20.65 16.09
C MET A 31 5.22 -22.11 16.15
N GLU A 32 5.36 -22.79 17.30
CA GLU A 32 4.86 -24.16 17.48
C GLU A 32 3.31 -24.21 17.47
N ALA A 33 2.65 -23.20 18.04
CA ALA A 33 1.21 -23.05 17.94
C ALA A 33 0.75 -22.82 16.48
N MET A 34 1.49 -22.02 15.71
CA MET A 34 1.22 -21.81 14.27
C MET A 34 1.33 -23.12 13.49
N ARG A 35 2.39 -23.90 13.71
CA ARG A 35 2.59 -25.21 13.09
C ARG A 35 1.42 -26.16 13.37
N LYS A 36 0.95 -26.22 14.63
CA LYS A 36 -0.17 -27.07 15.05
C LYS A 36 -1.52 -26.56 14.55
N GLY A 37 -1.71 -25.26 14.56
CA GLY A 37 -2.95 -24.58 14.18
C GLY A 37 -3.15 -24.40 12.68
N GLY A 38 -2.13 -24.72 11.85
CA GLY A 38 -2.20 -24.59 10.39
C GLY A 38 -2.19 -23.12 9.93
N VAL A 39 -1.35 -22.31 10.57
CA VAL A 39 -0.95 -20.98 10.10
C VAL A 39 0.52 -21.05 9.73
N ASP A 40 0.87 -20.76 8.50
CA ASP A 40 2.24 -20.89 8.01
C ASP A 40 3.16 -19.85 8.63
N PHE A 41 4.34 -20.27 9.10
CA PHE A 41 5.43 -19.35 9.47
C PHE A 41 6.45 -19.28 8.34
N VAL A 42 6.46 -18.17 7.62
CA VAL A 42 7.41 -17.92 6.53
C VAL A 42 8.66 -17.27 7.11
N LEU A 43 9.73 -18.04 7.19
CA LEU A 43 11.04 -17.57 7.66
C LEU A 43 11.65 -16.63 6.63
N THR A 44 11.79 -15.34 6.96
CA THR A 44 12.47 -14.33 6.13
C THR A 44 13.97 -14.25 6.43
N ALA A 45 14.72 -13.57 5.59
CA ALA A 45 16.14 -13.33 5.83
C ALA A 45 16.38 -12.13 6.76
N HIS A 46 15.40 -11.24 6.88
CA HIS A 46 15.46 -10.06 7.75
C HIS A 46 14.04 -9.65 8.20
N GLU A 47 13.89 -9.13 9.42
CA GLU A 47 12.58 -8.75 9.96
C GLU A 47 11.93 -7.57 9.18
N GLY A 48 12.72 -6.65 8.66
CA GLY A 48 12.23 -5.60 7.77
C GLY A 48 11.52 -6.17 6.54
N SER A 49 12.07 -7.24 5.96
CA SER A 49 11.45 -7.99 4.87
C SER A 49 10.14 -8.67 5.31
N ALA A 50 10.10 -9.19 6.54
CA ALA A 50 8.87 -9.74 7.11
C ALA A 50 7.75 -8.70 7.17
N GLY A 51 8.08 -7.46 7.57
CA GLY A 51 7.14 -6.34 7.59
C GLY A 51 6.66 -5.96 6.19
N PHE A 52 7.54 -5.89 5.18
CA PHE A 52 7.15 -5.62 3.78
C PHE A 52 6.28 -6.74 3.19
N ALA A 53 6.59 -7.99 3.47
CA ALA A 53 5.78 -9.13 3.04
C ALA A 53 4.38 -9.11 3.68
N ALA A 54 4.29 -8.81 4.97
CA ALA A 54 3.02 -8.65 5.66
C ALA A 54 2.21 -7.46 5.13
N ASP A 55 2.86 -6.33 4.83
CA ASP A 55 2.23 -5.17 4.20
C ASP A 55 1.49 -5.57 2.91
N VAL A 56 2.19 -6.17 1.96
CA VAL A 56 1.60 -6.57 0.67
C VAL A 56 0.52 -7.64 0.87
N THR A 57 0.72 -8.59 1.80
CA THR A 57 -0.33 -9.57 2.13
C THR A 57 -1.60 -8.87 2.60
N GLY A 58 -1.49 -7.87 3.46
CA GLY A 58 -2.64 -7.08 3.94
C GLY A 58 -3.35 -6.29 2.82
N ARG A 59 -2.59 -5.77 1.83
CA ARG A 59 -3.18 -5.09 0.66
C ARG A 59 -3.92 -6.05 -0.26
N MET A 60 -3.43 -7.27 -0.41
CA MET A 60 -3.98 -8.26 -1.35
C MET A 60 -5.14 -9.04 -0.76
N SER A 61 -5.08 -9.37 0.53
CA SER A 61 -6.09 -10.18 1.23
C SER A 61 -7.24 -9.32 1.78
N GLY A 62 -8.28 -9.99 2.25
CA GLY A 62 -9.37 -9.38 3.03
C GLY A 62 -9.09 -9.33 4.55
N ALA A 63 -7.86 -9.65 4.98
CA ALA A 63 -7.43 -9.72 6.37
C ALA A 63 -6.11 -8.95 6.57
N PRO A 64 -5.73 -8.58 7.81
CA PRO A 64 -4.43 -7.98 8.06
C PRO A 64 -3.28 -8.94 7.70
N GLY A 65 -2.19 -8.42 7.16
CA GLY A 65 -0.94 -9.17 7.09
C GLY A 65 -0.34 -9.39 8.47
N LEU A 66 0.42 -10.45 8.66
CA LEU A 66 1.02 -10.80 9.95
C LEU A 66 2.55 -10.82 9.85
N CYS A 67 3.22 -10.06 10.71
CA CYS A 67 4.67 -10.16 10.91
C CYS A 67 5.01 -10.40 12.38
N ILE A 68 6.10 -11.15 12.60
CA ILE A 68 6.48 -11.65 13.92
C ILE A 68 7.98 -11.43 14.11
N ALA A 69 8.37 -10.84 15.24
CA ALA A 69 9.77 -10.66 15.59
C ALA A 69 10.02 -10.98 17.06
N THR A 70 11.27 -11.27 17.39
CA THR A 70 11.73 -11.31 18.77
C THR A 70 11.89 -9.90 19.35
N LEU A 71 12.13 -9.84 20.66
CA LEU A 71 12.43 -8.59 21.36
C LEU A 71 13.75 -7.96 20.90
N GLY A 72 13.98 -6.72 21.32
CA GLY A 72 15.23 -5.99 21.07
C GLY A 72 15.54 -5.83 19.59
N PRO A 73 16.60 -6.45 19.06
CA PRO A 73 17.02 -6.26 17.67
C PRO A 73 15.96 -6.68 16.65
N GLY A 74 15.20 -7.75 16.90
CA GLY A 74 14.11 -8.16 16.01
C GLY A 74 13.02 -7.11 15.95
N ALA A 75 12.60 -6.57 17.10
CA ALA A 75 11.60 -5.50 17.17
C ALA A 75 12.07 -4.24 16.44
N THR A 76 13.33 -3.82 16.63
CA THR A 76 13.87 -2.63 15.94
C THR A 76 14.01 -2.84 14.43
N ASN A 77 14.45 -4.01 13.98
CA ASN A 77 14.53 -4.34 12.56
C ASN A 77 13.14 -4.34 11.88
N LEU A 78 12.10 -4.74 12.61
CA LEU A 78 10.73 -4.82 12.07
C LEU A 78 10.12 -3.43 11.79
N THR A 79 10.58 -2.38 12.46
CA THR A 79 9.99 -1.02 12.41
C THR A 79 9.91 -0.44 11.01
N THR A 80 10.86 -0.74 10.14
CA THR A 80 10.84 -0.22 8.76
C THR A 80 9.63 -0.75 7.98
N GLY A 81 9.34 -2.04 8.06
CA GLY A 81 8.17 -2.62 7.40
C GLY A 81 6.84 -2.17 8.03
N VAL A 82 6.79 -2.02 9.36
CA VAL A 82 5.59 -1.51 10.04
C VAL A 82 5.36 -0.03 9.72
N GLY A 83 6.42 0.80 9.69
CA GLY A 83 6.32 2.20 9.29
C GLY A 83 5.85 2.36 7.84
N ASN A 84 6.26 1.44 6.95
CA ASN A 84 5.75 1.39 5.59
C ASN A 84 4.23 1.16 5.57
N ALA A 85 3.77 0.12 6.25
CA ALA A 85 2.33 -0.18 6.36
C ALA A 85 1.54 0.97 6.99
N TRP A 86 2.15 1.75 7.90
CA TRP A 86 1.54 2.92 8.53
C TRP A 86 1.23 4.02 7.51
N LEU A 87 2.22 4.45 6.74
CA LEU A 87 2.02 5.52 5.76
C LEU A 87 1.23 5.07 4.53
N ASP A 88 1.38 3.80 4.11
CA ASP A 88 0.64 3.25 2.97
C ASP A 88 -0.74 2.67 3.38
N ARG A 89 -1.14 2.87 4.65
CA ARG A 89 -2.46 2.46 5.19
C ARG A 89 -2.79 0.99 4.98
N SER A 90 -1.77 0.14 5.07
CA SER A 90 -1.94 -1.31 4.91
C SER A 90 -2.33 -1.96 6.23
N PRO A 91 -3.38 -2.77 6.28
CA PRO A 91 -3.78 -3.45 7.50
C PRO A 91 -2.74 -4.52 7.87
N MET A 92 -2.23 -4.46 9.11
CA MET A 92 -1.18 -5.35 9.58
C MET A 92 -1.31 -5.61 11.08
N ILE A 93 -1.01 -6.83 11.49
CA ILE A 93 -0.73 -7.21 12.89
C ILE A 93 0.76 -7.49 13.00
N ALA A 94 1.46 -6.68 13.79
CA ALA A 94 2.86 -6.87 14.12
C ALA A 94 2.98 -7.43 15.55
N ILE A 95 3.46 -8.66 15.71
CA ILE A 95 3.66 -9.29 17.02
C ILE A 95 5.14 -9.29 17.36
N THR A 96 5.50 -8.69 18.50
CA THR A 96 6.85 -8.84 19.07
C THR A 96 6.79 -9.73 20.31
N CYS A 97 7.48 -10.86 20.26
CA CYS A 97 7.59 -11.76 21.41
C CYS A 97 8.63 -11.22 22.39
N ASN A 98 8.27 -11.15 23.67
CA ASN A 98 9.03 -10.44 24.69
C ASN A 98 9.42 -11.37 25.86
N LEU A 99 10.22 -10.86 26.78
CA LEU A 99 10.55 -11.52 28.04
C LEU A 99 9.30 -11.84 28.86
N VAL A 100 9.44 -12.67 29.87
CA VAL A 100 8.37 -12.91 30.85
C VAL A 100 7.95 -11.61 31.55
N THR A 101 6.69 -11.48 31.89
CA THR A 101 6.09 -10.25 32.42
C THR A 101 6.87 -9.63 33.59
N GLU A 102 7.40 -10.47 34.51
CA GLU A 102 8.17 -10.01 35.67
C GLU A 102 9.48 -9.30 35.32
N GLN A 103 10.04 -9.59 34.13
CA GLN A 103 11.32 -9.03 33.68
C GLN A 103 11.16 -7.74 32.90
N LEU A 104 9.95 -7.40 32.48
CA LEU A 104 9.68 -6.19 31.68
C LEU A 104 10.01 -4.92 32.49
N GLY A 105 10.57 -3.93 31.82
CA GLY A 105 10.98 -2.65 32.46
C GLY A 105 12.36 -2.68 33.12
N ARG A 106 13.00 -3.84 33.20
CA ARG A 106 14.34 -3.97 33.77
C ARG A 106 15.41 -3.73 32.70
N ARG A 107 16.53 -3.12 33.07
CA ARG A 107 17.70 -3.00 32.17
C ARG A 107 18.45 -4.33 32.11
N ILE A 108 17.96 -5.24 31.27
CA ILE A 108 18.53 -6.57 31.03
C ILE A 108 18.72 -6.81 29.53
N GLN A 109 19.38 -7.90 29.18
CA GLN A 109 19.70 -8.24 27.80
C GLN A 109 18.45 -8.19 26.88
N MET A 110 18.59 -7.53 25.73
CA MET A 110 17.60 -7.38 24.65
C MET A 110 16.33 -6.61 25.01
N TRP A 111 16.11 -6.20 26.27
CA TRP A 111 14.90 -5.48 26.63
C TRP A 111 14.94 -4.02 26.20
N ILE A 112 13.91 -3.59 25.50
CA ILE A 112 13.56 -2.19 25.20
C ILE A 112 12.04 -2.01 25.34
N ASP A 113 11.60 -0.77 25.42
CA ASP A 113 10.16 -0.45 25.43
C ASP A 113 9.58 -0.55 24.02
N HIS A 114 8.95 -1.69 23.72
CA HIS A 114 8.30 -1.94 22.43
C HIS A 114 7.12 -0.99 22.20
N HIS A 115 6.39 -0.60 23.23
CA HIS A 115 5.26 0.33 23.07
C HIS A 115 5.73 1.71 22.63
N ALA A 116 6.79 2.23 23.26
CA ALA A 116 7.40 3.50 22.83
C ALA A 116 7.96 3.41 21.40
N LEU A 117 8.55 2.25 21.03
CA LEU A 117 9.12 2.03 19.71
C LEU A 117 8.06 2.03 18.60
N PHE A 118 6.94 1.32 18.80
CA PHE A 118 5.90 1.15 17.77
C PHE A 118 4.80 2.22 17.80
N LYS A 119 4.68 3.00 18.87
CA LYS A 119 3.64 4.03 19.01
C LYS A 119 3.53 4.99 17.82
N PRO A 120 4.62 5.56 17.28
CA PRO A 120 4.54 6.55 16.19
C PRO A 120 4.23 5.96 14.82
N ILE A 121 4.29 4.64 14.66
CA ILE A 121 4.15 3.93 13.38
C ILE A 121 3.02 2.90 13.37
N THR A 122 2.08 3.00 14.32
CA THR A 122 0.91 2.10 14.42
C THR A 122 -0.34 2.84 14.85
N LYS A 123 -1.50 2.29 14.53
CA LYS A 123 -2.79 2.77 15.05
C LYS A 123 -2.97 2.53 16.53
N GLY A 124 -2.25 1.57 17.08
CA GLY A 124 -2.26 1.23 18.49
C GLY A 124 -1.21 0.17 18.82
N THR A 125 -0.79 0.14 20.07
CA THR A 125 0.14 -0.85 20.60
C THR A 125 -0.42 -1.40 21.92
N PHE A 126 -0.52 -2.73 22.01
CA PHE A 126 -1.15 -3.41 23.14
C PHE A 126 -0.27 -4.54 23.66
N ARG A 127 -0.14 -4.65 24.99
CA ARG A 127 0.43 -5.83 25.60
C ARG A 127 -0.65 -6.89 25.80
N LEU A 128 -0.38 -8.11 25.38
CA LEU A 128 -1.22 -9.26 25.69
C LEU A 128 -1.06 -9.66 27.15
N GLU A 129 -2.16 -10.02 27.79
CA GLU A 129 -2.24 -10.36 29.20
C GLU A 129 -3.06 -11.64 29.39
N LYS A 130 -2.73 -12.42 30.42
CA LYS A 130 -3.49 -13.64 30.78
C LYS A 130 -4.97 -13.28 31.00
N GLY A 131 -5.87 -14.02 30.40
CA GLY A 131 -7.32 -13.80 30.47
C GLY A 131 -7.90 -12.69 29.60
N LYS A 132 -7.07 -12.03 28.76
CA LYS A 132 -7.51 -10.98 27.80
C LYS A 132 -6.83 -11.08 26.43
N VAL A 133 -6.29 -12.26 26.12
CA VAL A 133 -5.51 -12.47 24.89
C VAL A 133 -6.40 -12.40 23.65
N ALA A 134 -7.50 -13.15 23.66
CA ALA A 134 -8.43 -13.21 22.53
C ALA A 134 -9.17 -11.89 22.34
N GLU A 135 -9.62 -11.25 23.42
CA GLU A 135 -10.27 -9.94 23.41
C GLU A 135 -9.36 -8.89 22.75
N LYS A 136 -8.11 -8.77 23.23
CA LYS A 136 -7.15 -7.78 22.73
C LYS A 136 -6.75 -8.04 21.27
N LEU A 137 -6.55 -9.31 20.89
CA LEU A 137 -6.23 -9.65 19.51
C LEU A 137 -7.39 -9.36 18.57
N ALA A 138 -8.63 -9.69 18.92
CA ALA A 138 -9.80 -9.36 18.10
C ALA A 138 -9.99 -7.83 17.95
N ALA A 139 -9.76 -7.08 19.04
CA ALA A 139 -9.78 -5.62 19.00
C ALA A 139 -8.68 -5.05 18.09
N ALA A 140 -7.46 -5.60 18.14
CA ALA A 140 -6.35 -5.22 17.28
C ALA A 140 -6.64 -5.49 15.80
N ILE A 141 -7.17 -6.66 15.46
CA ILE A 141 -7.57 -7.03 14.10
C ILE A 141 -8.63 -6.06 13.59
N ARG A 142 -9.67 -5.78 14.38
CA ARG A 142 -10.71 -4.82 14.02
C ARG A 142 -10.13 -3.42 13.82
N LEU A 143 -9.24 -2.96 14.71
CA LEU A 143 -8.58 -1.65 14.60
C LEU A 143 -7.74 -1.55 13.33
N ALA A 144 -6.96 -2.58 12.98
CA ALA A 144 -6.14 -2.61 11.77
C ALA A 144 -7.00 -2.48 10.50
N MET A 145 -8.17 -3.10 10.48
CA MET A 145 -9.10 -3.10 9.34
C MET A 145 -10.05 -1.90 9.29
N THR A 146 -10.21 -1.15 10.38
CA THR A 146 -11.04 0.06 10.41
C THR A 146 -10.38 1.17 9.59
N GLU A 147 -11.14 1.83 8.71
CA GLU A 147 -10.64 2.96 7.93
C GLU A 147 -10.36 4.22 8.82
N PRO A 148 -9.28 4.93 8.53
CA PRO A 148 -8.19 4.56 7.63
C PRO A 148 -7.44 3.35 8.17
N ARG A 149 -7.20 2.35 7.31
CA ARG A 149 -6.52 1.10 7.71
C ARG A 149 -5.08 1.36 8.13
N GLY A 150 -4.46 0.40 8.80
CA GLY A 150 -3.06 0.52 9.19
C GLY A 150 -2.60 -0.57 10.16
N PRO A 151 -1.32 -0.58 10.51
CA PRO A 151 -0.73 -1.58 11.39
C PRO A 151 -1.14 -1.37 12.85
N VAL A 152 -1.23 -2.49 13.57
CA VAL A 152 -1.38 -2.56 15.03
C VAL A 152 -0.30 -3.46 15.59
N HIS A 153 0.33 -3.02 16.67
CA HIS A 153 1.38 -3.76 17.35
C HIS A 153 0.84 -4.51 18.58
N LEU A 154 1.29 -5.74 18.75
CA LEU A 154 1.02 -6.59 19.91
C LEU A 154 2.33 -7.04 20.56
N ASP A 155 2.52 -6.70 21.83
CA ASP A 155 3.62 -7.15 22.67
C ASP A 155 3.19 -8.44 23.38
N LEU A 156 3.88 -9.57 23.10
CA LEU A 156 3.54 -10.90 23.63
C LEU A 156 4.61 -11.39 24.62
N PRO A 157 4.40 -11.25 25.94
CA PRO A 157 5.30 -11.85 26.92
C PRO A 157 5.27 -13.39 26.85
N GLU A 158 6.44 -14.02 27.03
CA GLU A 158 6.60 -15.48 26.92
C GLU A 158 5.73 -16.25 27.94
N ASP A 159 5.67 -15.79 29.20
CA ASP A 159 4.83 -16.40 30.22
C ASP A 159 3.33 -16.26 29.95
N VAL A 160 2.93 -15.23 29.18
CA VAL A 160 1.56 -15.09 28.70
C VAL A 160 1.28 -16.09 27.60
N ALA A 161 2.20 -16.24 26.64
CA ALA A 161 2.06 -17.20 25.53
C ALA A 161 1.91 -18.64 26.03
N LEU A 162 2.71 -19.03 27.02
CA LEU A 162 2.75 -20.37 27.56
C LEU A 162 1.61 -20.66 28.57
N ALA A 163 1.00 -19.65 29.17
CA ALA A 163 -0.06 -19.85 30.17
C ALA A 163 -1.29 -20.53 29.54
N PRO A 164 -2.04 -21.35 30.37
CA PRO A 164 -3.30 -21.90 29.93
C PRO A 164 -4.28 -20.82 29.47
N ALA A 165 -4.94 -21.07 28.36
CA ALA A 165 -5.98 -20.16 27.85
C ALA A 165 -7.24 -20.31 28.69
N THR A 166 -7.79 -19.20 29.16
CA THR A 166 -9.05 -19.12 29.91
C THR A 166 -10.20 -18.53 29.11
N GLU A 167 -9.90 -18.04 27.88
CA GLU A 167 -10.85 -17.51 26.93
C GLU A 167 -11.11 -18.53 25.81
N GLY A 168 -12.24 -18.39 25.12
CA GLY A 168 -12.49 -19.07 23.84
C GLY A 168 -12.05 -18.26 22.64
N VAL A 169 -12.05 -18.87 21.45
CA VAL A 169 -11.84 -18.16 20.20
C VAL A 169 -12.98 -17.17 19.99
N PRO A 170 -12.69 -15.84 19.84
CA PRO A 170 -13.73 -14.83 19.72
C PRO A 170 -14.36 -14.86 18.34
N GLN A 171 -15.59 -14.39 18.24
CA GLN A 171 -16.16 -14.05 16.95
C GLN A 171 -15.43 -12.83 16.38
N ILE A 172 -14.89 -12.95 15.18
CA ILE A 172 -14.28 -11.84 14.47
C ILE A 172 -15.37 -10.99 13.82
N VAL A 173 -15.57 -9.80 14.36
CA VAL A 173 -16.55 -8.83 13.84
C VAL A 173 -15.84 -7.88 12.88
N PRO A 174 -16.28 -7.79 11.61
CA PRO A 174 -15.74 -6.81 10.68
C PRO A 174 -15.89 -5.38 11.21
N PRO A 175 -15.00 -4.45 10.86
CA PRO A 175 -15.16 -3.05 11.24
C PRO A 175 -16.44 -2.46 10.62
N SER A 176 -17.02 -1.48 11.28
CA SER A 176 -18.11 -0.70 10.70
C SER A 176 -17.61 0.03 9.45
N LYS A 177 -18.44 0.07 8.41
CA LYS A 177 -18.15 0.89 7.23
C LYS A 177 -18.11 2.37 7.61
N ALA A 178 -17.30 3.13 6.90
CA ALA A 178 -17.38 4.59 7.00
C ALA A 178 -18.83 5.05 6.74
N PRO A 179 -19.35 6.05 7.45
CA PRO A 179 -20.70 6.54 7.23
C PRO A 179 -20.86 7.11 5.82
N ALA A 180 -22.08 7.05 5.29
CA ALA A 180 -22.42 7.74 4.04
C ALA A 180 -22.26 9.26 4.21
N ALA A 181 -21.83 9.92 3.14
CA ALA A 181 -21.79 11.38 3.12
C ALA A 181 -23.21 11.97 3.20
N PRO A 182 -23.42 13.11 3.90
CA PRO A 182 -24.71 13.78 3.95
C PRO A 182 -25.23 14.14 2.54
N ASP A 183 -26.55 13.99 2.32
CA ASP A 183 -27.17 14.21 1.00
C ASP A 183 -26.86 15.59 0.40
N HIS A 184 -26.96 16.63 1.21
CA HIS A 184 -26.68 18.00 0.77
C HIS A 184 -25.22 18.20 0.34
N ASN A 185 -24.28 17.46 0.93
CA ASN A 185 -22.87 17.49 0.53
C ASN A 185 -22.65 16.81 -0.82
N VAL A 186 -23.33 15.70 -1.08
CA VAL A 186 -23.28 15.02 -2.38
C VAL A 186 -23.87 15.92 -3.47
N VAL A 187 -25.03 16.55 -3.23
CA VAL A 187 -25.62 17.51 -4.16
C VAL A 187 -24.64 18.65 -4.47
N LYS A 188 -24.01 19.23 -3.45
CA LYS A 188 -23.02 20.30 -3.61
C LYS A 188 -21.78 19.83 -4.42
N ALA A 189 -21.26 18.67 -4.14
CA ALA A 189 -20.15 18.10 -4.90
C ALA A 189 -20.51 17.91 -6.38
N CYS A 190 -21.72 17.38 -6.65
CA CYS A 190 -22.23 17.23 -8.01
C CYS A 190 -22.41 18.58 -8.72
N GLU A 191 -22.91 19.60 -8.04
CA GLU A 191 -23.04 20.96 -8.61
C GLU A 191 -21.68 21.53 -9.02
N ILE A 192 -20.65 21.36 -8.19
CA ILE A 192 -19.28 21.79 -8.48
C ILE A 192 -18.76 21.06 -9.71
N LEU A 193 -18.89 19.73 -9.75
CA LEU A 193 -18.46 18.93 -10.89
C LEU A 193 -19.24 19.29 -12.17
N HIS A 194 -20.55 19.48 -12.06
CA HIS A 194 -21.43 19.83 -13.20
C HIS A 194 -21.08 21.18 -13.85
N ARG A 195 -20.62 22.16 -13.07
CA ARG A 195 -20.23 23.49 -13.56
C ARG A 195 -18.85 23.50 -14.23
N ALA A 196 -17.98 22.54 -13.91
CA ALA A 196 -16.64 22.47 -14.45
C ALA A 196 -16.66 22.20 -15.96
N LYS A 197 -15.83 22.94 -16.70
CA LYS A 197 -15.69 22.78 -18.15
C LYS A 197 -14.51 21.93 -18.56
N ARG A 198 -13.51 21.81 -17.69
CA ARG A 198 -12.30 21.03 -17.92
C ARG A 198 -11.88 20.27 -16.64
N PRO A 199 -12.79 19.46 -16.02
CA PRO A 199 -12.42 18.71 -14.83
C PRO A 199 -11.42 17.59 -15.16
N ILE A 200 -10.52 17.28 -14.21
CA ILE A 200 -9.64 16.12 -14.26
C ILE A 200 -9.73 15.38 -12.92
N ALA A 201 -9.93 14.07 -12.95
CA ALA A 201 -9.86 13.24 -11.76
C ALA A 201 -8.41 12.84 -11.45
N VAL A 202 -8.09 12.78 -10.15
CA VAL A 202 -6.89 12.15 -9.61
C VAL A 202 -7.33 11.01 -8.69
N ILE A 203 -7.10 9.77 -9.13
CA ILE A 203 -7.47 8.57 -8.37
C ILE A 203 -6.30 8.18 -7.47
N GLY A 204 -6.52 8.09 -6.18
CA GLY A 204 -5.50 7.78 -5.18
C GLY A 204 -5.73 6.47 -4.43
N SER A 205 -4.85 6.20 -3.48
CA SER A 205 -4.73 4.89 -2.80
C SER A 205 -5.94 4.49 -1.97
N SER A 206 -6.74 5.43 -1.45
CA SER A 206 -7.96 5.09 -0.74
C SER A 206 -8.96 4.35 -1.63
N ALA A 207 -8.97 4.66 -2.93
CA ALA A 207 -9.81 3.98 -3.90
C ALA A 207 -9.50 2.46 -4.00
N MET A 208 -8.26 2.04 -3.75
CA MET A 208 -7.86 0.63 -3.76
C MET A 208 -8.59 -0.23 -2.70
N ARG A 209 -9.21 0.41 -1.71
CA ARG A 209 -9.94 -0.24 -0.62
C ARG A 209 -11.45 -0.26 -0.81
N MET A 210 -11.96 0.27 -1.95
CA MET A 210 -13.37 0.18 -2.32
C MET A 210 -13.81 -1.28 -2.46
N GLU A 211 -15.04 -1.56 -2.05
CA GLU A 211 -15.66 -2.88 -2.21
C GLU A 211 -16.09 -3.12 -3.66
N ASN A 212 -16.54 -2.06 -4.33
CA ASN A 212 -16.94 -2.09 -5.73
C ASN A 212 -16.14 -1.08 -6.58
N PRO A 213 -14.91 -1.42 -6.98
CA PRO A 213 -14.07 -0.53 -7.78
C PRO A 213 -14.68 -0.20 -9.16
N GLY A 214 -15.63 -0.99 -9.65
CA GLY A 214 -16.36 -0.70 -10.90
C GLY A 214 -17.13 0.61 -10.87
N LEU A 215 -17.50 1.11 -9.70
CA LEU A 215 -18.15 2.42 -9.54
C LEU A 215 -17.26 3.59 -9.97
N LEU A 216 -15.95 3.51 -9.74
CA LEU A 216 -15.01 4.53 -10.23
C LEU A 216 -15.06 4.66 -11.75
N ARG A 217 -15.01 3.53 -12.45
CA ARG A 217 -15.14 3.50 -13.90
C ARG A 217 -16.46 4.10 -14.36
N GLN A 218 -17.58 3.75 -13.71
CA GLN A 218 -18.90 4.29 -14.04
C GLN A 218 -18.96 5.82 -13.85
N VAL A 219 -18.39 6.36 -12.76
CA VAL A 219 -18.30 7.82 -12.54
C VAL A 219 -17.49 8.48 -13.66
N VAL A 220 -16.33 7.95 -13.97
CA VAL A 220 -15.42 8.47 -15.01
C VAL A 220 -16.11 8.48 -16.38
N GLU A 221 -16.76 7.39 -16.77
CA GLU A 221 -17.47 7.27 -18.04
C GLU A 221 -18.74 8.17 -18.08
N ARG A 222 -19.52 8.15 -16.99
CA ARG A 222 -20.76 8.95 -16.87
C ARG A 222 -20.53 10.44 -17.03
N HIS A 223 -19.47 10.94 -16.41
CA HIS A 223 -19.18 12.39 -16.39
C HIS A 223 -18.17 12.80 -17.47
N ASN A 224 -17.78 11.89 -18.39
CA ASN A 224 -16.70 12.11 -19.38
C ASN A 224 -15.46 12.72 -18.69
N LEU A 225 -15.04 12.17 -17.56
CA LEU A 225 -14.05 12.71 -16.65
C LEU A 225 -12.67 12.09 -16.92
N PRO A 226 -11.74 12.78 -17.60
CA PRO A 226 -10.39 12.27 -17.77
C PRO A 226 -9.74 12.07 -16.39
N PHE A 227 -8.95 11.01 -16.27
CA PHE A 227 -8.33 10.67 -14.98
C PHE A 227 -6.84 10.38 -15.10
N ALA A 228 -6.10 10.81 -14.09
CA ALA A 228 -4.77 10.35 -13.78
C ALA A 228 -4.80 9.52 -12.51
N THR A 229 -3.86 8.58 -12.36
CA THR A 229 -3.70 7.82 -11.12
C THR A 229 -2.47 8.29 -10.35
N THR A 230 -2.48 8.14 -9.04
CA THR A 230 -1.24 8.06 -8.27
C THR A 230 -0.57 6.72 -8.54
N THR A 231 0.68 6.56 -8.11
CA THR A 231 1.42 5.30 -8.27
C THR A 231 0.72 4.14 -7.54
N MET A 232 0.15 4.42 -6.36
CA MET A 232 -0.54 3.40 -5.55
C MET A 232 -1.91 3.00 -6.11
N ALA A 233 -2.54 3.84 -6.94
CA ALA A 233 -3.87 3.60 -7.50
C ALA A 233 -3.86 3.04 -8.93
N LYS A 234 -2.68 2.69 -9.45
CA LYS A 234 -2.56 2.15 -10.81
C LYS A 234 -3.37 0.87 -10.98
N GLY A 235 -4.09 0.78 -12.10
CA GLY A 235 -4.94 -0.38 -12.41
C GLY A 235 -6.33 -0.33 -11.78
N MET A 236 -6.69 0.68 -11.00
CA MET A 236 -8.06 0.84 -10.49
C MET A 236 -9.09 0.95 -11.63
N ILE A 237 -8.70 1.62 -12.69
CA ILE A 237 -9.31 1.56 -14.01
C ILE A 237 -8.21 1.14 -14.97
N ASP A 238 -8.51 0.27 -15.94
CA ASP A 238 -7.55 -0.13 -16.97
C ASP A 238 -6.94 1.13 -17.62
N GLU A 239 -5.62 1.26 -17.57
CA GLU A 239 -4.92 2.47 -18.07
C GLU A 239 -4.91 2.58 -19.59
N ASP A 240 -5.36 1.53 -20.33
CA ASP A 240 -5.69 1.63 -21.77
C ASP A 240 -7.02 2.38 -22.03
N HIS A 241 -7.79 2.71 -20.97
CA HIS A 241 -9.06 3.43 -21.08
C HIS A 241 -8.89 4.77 -21.81
N PRO A 242 -9.81 5.15 -22.74
CA PRO A 242 -9.70 6.39 -23.53
C PRO A 242 -9.59 7.68 -22.71
N LEU A 243 -10.12 7.70 -21.50
CA LEU A 243 -10.04 8.84 -20.57
C LEU A 243 -8.80 8.81 -19.67
N SER A 244 -7.95 7.78 -19.75
CA SER A 244 -6.72 7.72 -18.96
C SER A 244 -5.70 8.75 -19.43
N LEU A 245 -5.09 9.46 -18.51
CA LEU A 245 -4.03 10.44 -18.71
C LEU A 245 -2.66 9.94 -18.22
N GLY A 246 -2.61 8.69 -17.75
CA GLY A 246 -1.43 8.08 -17.14
C GLY A 246 -1.27 8.43 -15.66
N CYS A 247 -0.05 8.24 -15.15
CA CYS A 247 0.23 8.36 -13.72
C CYS A 247 0.83 9.74 -13.37
N ILE A 248 0.48 10.26 -12.20
CA ILE A 248 1.12 11.43 -11.60
C ILE A 248 2.40 10.94 -10.91
N GLU A 249 3.53 11.05 -11.62
CA GLU A 249 4.82 10.61 -11.12
C GLU A 249 5.94 11.58 -11.57
N ARG A 250 7.11 11.48 -10.92
CA ARG A 250 8.20 12.46 -11.12
C ARG A 250 8.85 12.38 -12.52
N SER A 251 8.82 11.21 -13.18
CA SER A 251 9.28 11.11 -14.57
C SER A 251 8.36 11.90 -15.50
N CYS A 252 8.96 12.76 -16.32
CA CYS A 252 8.26 13.66 -17.24
C CYS A 252 7.17 14.52 -16.58
N ARG A 253 7.30 14.81 -15.29
CA ARG A 253 6.31 15.51 -14.45
C ARG A 253 5.82 16.83 -15.02
N GLN A 254 6.63 17.53 -15.83
CA GLN A 254 6.24 18.83 -16.40
C GLN A 254 5.08 18.70 -17.39
N ILE A 255 5.00 17.56 -18.09
CA ILE A 255 3.89 17.28 -19.02
C ILE A 255 2.60 17.11 -18.23
N GLN A 256 2.63 16.30 -17.15
CA GLN A 256 1.48 16.08 -16.28
C GLN A 256 1.06 17.35 -15.55
N ARG A 257 2.00 18.11 -15.01
CA ARG A 257 1.72 19.41 -14.36
C ARG A 257 1.06 20.40 -15.31
N LYS A 258 1.56 20.50 -16.55
CA LYS A 258 0.96 21.38 -17.56
C LYS A 258 -0.48 21.00 -17.85
N LEU A 259 -0.78 19.70 -17.93
CA LEU A 259 -2.13 19.21 -18.13
C LEU A 259 -3.03 19.52 -16.93
N LEU A 260 -2.63 19.13 -15.72
CA LEU A 260 -3.42 19.36 -14.49
C LEU A 260 -3.72 20.84 -14.30
N ARG A 261 -2.74 21.72 -14.55
CA ARG A 261 -2.92 23.18 -14.46
C ARG A 261 -3.77 23.79 -15.56
N SER A 262 -4.10 23.03 -16.61
CA SER A 262 -5.05 23.44 -17.64
C SER A 262 -6.51 23.10 -17.30
N ALA A 263 -6.72 22.37 -16.22
CA ALA A 263 -8.04 22.09 -15.69
C ALA A 263 -8.62 23.31 -14.97
N ASP A 264 -9.95 23.38 -14.88
CA ASP A 264 -10.68 24.32 -14.03
C ASP A 264 -11.18 23.70 -12.74
N LEU A 265 -11.02 22.38 -12.59
CA LEU A 265 -11.34 21.61 -11.40
C LEU A 265 -10.48 20.33 -11.36
N ILE A 266 -9.84 20.07 -10.23
CA ILE A 266 -9.29 18.74 -9.92
C ILE A 266 -10.28 18.02 -9.02
N VAL A 267 -10.56 16.76 -9.33
CA VAL A 267 -11.44 15.89 -8.55
C VAL A 267 -10.59 14.78 -7.94
N GLY A 268 -10.23 14.91 -6.67
CA GLY A 268 -9.54 13.86 -5.91
C GLY A 268 -10.51 12.74 -5.58
N LEU A 269 -10.28 11.54 -6.09
CA LEU A 269 -11.08 10.35 -5.83
C LEU A 269 -10.27 9.37 -4.98
N GLY A 270 -10.46 9.40 -3.67
CA GLY A 270 -9.67 8.59 -2.75
C GLY A 270 -8.18 8.95 -2.75
N TYR A 271 -7.84 10.21 -2.97
CA TYR A 271 -6.46 10.67 -3.01
C TYR A 271 -5.92 10.94 -1.59
N ASP A 272 -4.76 10.36 -1.30
CA ASP A 272 -4.00 10.58 -0.07
C ASP A 272 -2.75 11.42 -0.36
N THR A 273 -2.57 12.53 0.36
CA THR A 273 -1.43 13.46 0.17
C THR A 273 -0.07 12.83 0.44
N VAL A 274 -0.02 11.75 1.19
CA VAL A 274 1.22 10.98 1.41
C VAL A 274 1.81 10.45 0.10
N GLU A 275 0.99 10.31 -0.94
CA GLU A 275 1.40 9.79 -2.25
C GLU A 275 2.10 10.85 -3.10
N VAL A 276 1.47 12.00 -3.31
CA VAL A 276 1.98 13.13 -4.12
C VAL A 276 1.40 14.44 -3.57
N GLU A 277 2.22 15.42 -3.29
CA GLU A 277 1.77 16.73 -2.80
C GLU A 277 1.06 17.51 -3.92
N TYR A 278 -0.19 17.89 -3.69
CA TYR A 278 -1.00 18.65 -4.67
C TYR A 278 -0.42 20.00 -5.03
N GLU A 279 0.18 20.68 -4.07
CA GLU A 279 0.75 22.02 -4.24
C GLU A 279 1.71 22.10 -5.43
N ALA A 280 2.48 21.03 -5.60
CA ALA A 280 3.47 20.95 -6.67
C ALA A 280 2.85 20.65 -8.05
N TRP A 281 1.60 20.18 -8.10
CA TRP A 281 0.99 19.67 -9.33
C TRP A 281 -0.11 20.56 -9.88
N ILE A 282 -1.01 21.07 -9.04
CA ILE A 282 -2.25 21.72 -9.47
C ILE A 282 -2.21 23.26 -9.37
N ALA A 283 -1.23 23.85 -8.66
CA ALA A 283 -1.19 25.31 -8.40
C ALA A 283 -2.52 25.80 -7.82
N ASP A 284 -3.12 26.85 -8.38
CA ASP A 284 -4.36 27.47 -7.90
C ASP A 284 -5.65 26.80 -8.40
N VAL A 285 -5.54 25.67 -9.13
CA VAL A 285 -6.73 24.97 -9.66
C VAL A 285 -7.56 24.46 -8.47
N PRO A 286 -8.89 24.75 -8.44
CA PRO A 286 -9.76 24.31 -7.37
C PRO A 286 -9.76 22.78 -7.22
N LEU A 287 -9.75 22.30 -5.97
CA LEU A 287 -9.81 20.88 -5.62
C LEU A 287 -11.19 20.53 -5.04
N LEU A 288 -11.88 19.57 -5.65
CA LEU A 288 -12.99 18.83 -5.06
C LEU A 288 -12.44 17.50 -4.57
N GLN A 289 -12.29 17.35 -3.25
CA GLN A 289 -11.82 16.08 -2.66
C GLN A 289 -13.00 15.20 -2.29
N ILE A 290 -12.94 13.91 -2.63
CA ILE A 290 -13.92 12.89 -2.29
C ILE A 290 -13.18 11.71 -1.67
N ASP A 291 -13.29 11.54 -0.35
CA ASP A 291 -12.59 10.49 0.39
C ASP A 291 -13.34 10.13 1.69
N ILE A 292 -12.82 9.15 2.40
CA ILE A 292 -13.30 8.72 3.73
C ILE A 292 -12.99 9.74 4.83
N GLU A 293 -11.99 10.58 4.64
CA GLU A 293 -11.58 11.64 5.56
C GLU A 293 -11.18 12.91 4.80
N LYS A 294 -10.95 13.99 5.54
CA LYS A 294 -10.51 15.26 4.96
C LYS A 294 -9.10 15.14 4.40
N VAL A 295 -8.84 15.89 3.33
CA VAL A 295 -7.50 15.96 2.74
C VAL A 295 -6.55 16.78 3.62
N ASP A 296 -5.33 16.26 3.81
CA ASP A 296 -4.26 16.98 4.50
C ASP A 296 -3.34 17.66 3.46
N VAL A 297 -3.70 18.88 3.08
CA VAL A 297 -2.94 19.71 2.11
C VAL A 297 -2.53 21.03 2.75
N ALA A 298 -1.49 21.66 2.19
CA ALA A 298 -1.07 22.98 2.63
C ALA A 298 -2.22 24.02 2.45
N SER A 299 -2.24 25.01 3.32
CA SER A 299 -3.25 26.08 3.31
C SER A 299 -3.30 26.92 2.02
N SER A 300 -2.25 26.82 1.18
CA SER A 300 -2.18 27.45 -0.15
C SER A 300 -2.99 26.71 -1.21
N VAL A 301 -3.39 25.46 -0.99
CA VAL A 301 -4.22 24.69 -1.92
C VAL A 301 -5.66 25.19 -1.85
N ASN A 302 -6.22 25.50 -3.02
CA ASN A 302 -7.61 25.95 -3.14
C ASN A 302 -8.58 24.76 -3.04
N VAL A 303 -8.92 24.32 -1.81
CA VAL A 303 -9.92 23.28 -1.59
C VAL A 303 -11.32 23.88 -1.75
N ALA A 304 -11.92 23.67 -2.91
CA ALA A 304 -13.27 24.17 -3.21
C ALA A 304 -14.35 23.45 -2.40
N PHE A 305 -14.21 22.15 -2.19
CA PHE A 305 -15.11 21.36 -1.35
C PHE A 305 -14.53 19.99 -0.99
N GLU A 306 -14.94 19.46 0.17
CA GLU A 306 -14.62 18.11 0.62
C GLU A 306 -15.90 17.31 0.83
N LEU A 307 -16.07 16.24 0.07
CA LEU A 307 -17.10 15.23 0.26
C LEU A 307 -16.52 14.07 1.06
N THR A 308 -16.76 14.05 2.36
CA THR A 308 -16.24 13.05 3.27
C THR A 308 -17.29 12.00 3.58
N GLY A 309 -16.97 10.72 3.36
CA GLY A 309 -17.84 9.58 3.62
C GLY A 309 -17.40 8.30 2.95
N ASN A 310 -18.21 7.25 3.01
CA ASN A 310 -17.96 6.00 2.33
C ASN A 310 -17.78 6.21 0.83
N LEU A 311 -16.65 5.74 0.28
CA LEU A 311 -16.32 5.96 -1.14
C LEU A 311 -17.28 5.23 -2.08
N ASP A 312 -17.65 3.99 -1.78
CA ASP A 312 -18.61 3.23 -2.62
C ASP A 312 -19.95 3.93 -2.69
N ASP A 313 -20.47 4.40 -1.55
CA ASP A 313 -21.72 5.20 -1.47
C ASP A 313 -21.58 6.52 -2.27
N SER A 314 -20.49 7.25 -2.05
CA SER A 314 -20.24 8.51 -2.76
C SER A 314 -20.17 8.30 -4.28
N MET A 315 -19.47 7.27 -4.75
CA MET A 315 -19.38 6.96 -6.18
C MET A 315 -20.72 6.51 -6.76
N ALA A 316 -21.49 5.67 -6.06
CA ALA A 316 -22.80 5.23 -6.50
C ALA A 316 -23.77 6.43 -6.67
N ARG A 317 -23.74 7.36 -5.73
CA ARG A 317 -24.58 8.55 -5.76
C ARG A 317 -24.15 9.55 -6.85
N LEU A 318 -22.83 9.72 -7.07
CA LEU A 318 -22.32 10.49 -8.19
C LEU A 318 -22.76 9.91 -9.55
N CYS A 319 -22.73 8.57 -9.69
CA CYS A 319 -23.22 7.89 -10.89
C CYS A 319 -24.71 8.16 -11.15
N ALA A 320 -25.53 8.32 -10.12
CA ALA A 320 -26.96 8.58 -10.26
C ALA A 320 -27.28 10.01 -10.69
N MET A 321 -26.34 10.95 -10.51
CA MET A 321 -26.55 12.36 -10.81
C MET A 321 -26.38 12.69 -12.31
N PRO A 322 -27.04 13.75 -12.81
CA PRO A 322 -26.84 14.22 -14.18
C PRO A 322 -25.38 14.63 -14.44
N ALA A 323 -24.86 14.22 -15.58
CA ALA A 323 -23.53 14.64 -16.02
C ALA A 323 -23.56 16.09 -16.52
N GLY A 324 -22.52 16.85 -16.20
CA GLY A 324 -22.23 18.15 -16.84
C GLY A 324 -21.64 17.97 -18.23
N ALA A 325 -21.71 19.01 -19.05
CA ALA A 325 -20.99 19.06 -20.31
C ALA A 325 -19.60 19.65 -20.07
N ASN A 326 -18.56 18.90 -20.43
CA ASN A 326 -17.19 19.40 -20.39
C ASN A 326 -16.56 19.45 -21.80
N SER A 327 -15.44 20.12 -21.92
CA SER A 327 -14.79 20.43 -23.21
C SER A 327 -13.67 19.46 -23.60
N TRP A 328 -13.51 18.35 -22.87
CA TRP A 328 -12.50 17.35 -23.22
C TRP A 328 -12.91 16.59 -24.48
N THR A 329 -12.00 16.55 -25.46
CA THR A 329 -12.20 15.80 -26.70
C THR A 329 -11.31 14.55 -26.72
N PRO A 330 -11.76 13.46 -27.32
CA PRO A 330 -10.93 12.25 -27.48
C PRO A 330 -9.58 12.54 -28.15
N GLN A 331 -9.55 13.46 -29.11
CA GLN A 331 -8.32 13.85 -29.80
C GLN A 331 -7.31 14.49 -28.84
N ALA A 332 -7.74 15.48 -28.03
CA ALA A 332 -6.84 16.18 -27.10
C ALA A 332 -6.25 15.21 -26.05
N LEU A 333 -7.06 14.25 -25.57
CA LEU A 333 -6.59 13.22 -24.63
C LEU A 333 -5.62 12.24 -25.29
N ALA A 334 -5.87 11.84 -26.54
CA ALA A 334 -4.99 10.95 -27.29
C ALA A 334 -3.63 11.63 -27.59
N GLU A 335 -3.65 12.91 -27.97
CA GLU A 335 -2.43 13.70 -28.21
C GLU A 335 -1.60 13.81 -26.92
N HIS A 336 -2.26 14.11 -25.78
CA HIS A 336 -1.56 14.15 -24.49
C HIS A 336 -0.90 12.81 -24.17
N ARG A 337 -1.64 11.68 -24.23
CA ARG A 337 -1.09 10.34 -23.98
C ARG A 337 0.10 10.04 -24.88
N LYS A 338 -0.04 10.29 -26.18
CA LYS A 338 1.03 10.07 -27.16
C LYS A 338 2.29 10.86 -26.78
N GLY A 339 2.13 12.14 -26.45
CA GLY A 339 3.25 13.00 -26.05
C GLY A 339 3.91 12.56 -24.75
N PHE A 340 3.11 12.19 -23.76
CA PHE A 340 3.62 11.71 -22.48
C PHE A 340 4.37 10.37 -22.61
N HIS A 341 3.80 9.41 -23.34
CA HIS A 341 4.44 8.11 -23.59
C HIS A 341 5.72 8.24 -24.40
N ALA A 342 5.77 9.14 -25.38
CA ALA A 342 6.98 9.40 -26.15
C ALA A 342 8.09 10.03 -25.29
N ALA A 343 7.73 10.98 -24.41
CA ALA A 343 8.69 11.60 -23.50
C ALA A 343 9.30 10.63 -22.48
N LEU A 344 8.54 9.62 -22.05
CA LEU A 344 9.02 8.55 -21.17
C LEU A 344 9.98 7.56 -21.86
N ARG A 345 10.04 7.57 -23.20
CA ARG A 345 10.83 6.67 -24.05
C ARG A 345 11.71 7.43 -25.03
N PRO A 346 12.68 8.21 -24.52
CA PRO A 346 13.59 8.93 -25.42
C PRO A 346 14.37 7.95 -26.30
N ALA A 347 14.63 8.32 -27.54
CA ALA A 347 15.43 7.52 -28.46
C ALA A 347 16.83 7.26 -27.89
N SER A 348 17.34 6.05 -28.06
CA SER A 348 18.66 5.64 -27.59
C SER A 348 19.22 4.55 -28.50
N ASP A 349 20.51 4.59 -28.74
CA ASP A 349 21.25 3.56 -29.49
C ASP A 349 21.65 2.38 -28.62
N THR A 350 21.37 2.45 -27.32
CA THR A 350 21.69 1.38 -26.35
C THR A 350 20.45 0.84 -25.67
N PHE A 351 20.57 -0.37 -25.08
CA PHE A 351 19.52 -0.93 -24.25
C PHE A 351 19.43 -0.14 -22.93
N THR A 352 18.27 0.45 -22.67
CA THR A 352 18.03 1.37 -21.57
C THR A 352 17.09 0.79 -20.53
N ALA A 353 17.00 1.43 -19.35
CA ALA A 353 16.04 1.06 -18.33
C ALA A 353 14.59 1.06 -18.84
N HIS A 354 14.21 2.08 -19.66
CA HIS A 354 12.85 2.11 -20.23
C HIS A 354 12.62 0.97 -21.24
N SER A 355 13.64 0.55 -21.99
CA SER A 355 13.53 -0.61 -22.88
C SER A 355 13.36 -1.91 -22.10
N ALA A 356 14.06 -2.06 -20.97
CA ALA A 356 13.91 -3.20 -20.07
C ALA A 356 12.51 -3.26 -19.46
N ILE A 357 11.98 -2.12 -18.96
CA ILE A 357 10.63 -2.01 -18.40
C ILE A 357 9.58 -2.41 -19.44
N ASP A 358 9.70 -1.93 -20.69
CA ASP A 358 8.78 -2.29 -21.77
C ASP A 358 8.87 -3.78 -22.13
N ALA A 359 10.07 -4.37 -22.10
CA ALA A 359 10.24 -5.80 -22.34
C ALA A 359 9.55 -6.64 -21.26
N VAL A 360 9.71 -6.25 -19.99
CA VAL A 360 9.01 -6.91 -18.86
C VAL A 360 7.49 -6.76 -19.00
N ARG A 361 6.99 -5.54 -19.33
CA ARG A 361 5.54 -5.33 -19.51
C ARG A 361 4.97 -6.22 -20.61
N ARG A 362 5.67 -6.34 -21.74
CA ARG A 362 5.22 -7.21 -22.84
C ARG A 362 5.22 -8.70 -22.50
N ALA A 363 6.16 -9.13 -21.66
CA ALA A 363 6.26 -10.54 -21.24
C ALA A 363 5.26 -10.91 -20.15
N LEU A 364 4.88 -9.96 -19.29
CA LEU A 364 3.95 -10.20 -18.19
C LEU A 364 2.50 -10.12 -18.68
N PRO A 365 1.64 -11.12 -18.41
CA PRO A 365 0.20 -11.04 -18.68
C PRO A 365 -0.45 -9.79 -18.08
N LYS A 366 -1.62 -9.40 -18.59
CA LYS A 366 -2.34 -8.19 -18.13
C LYS A 366 -2.70 -8.23 -16.65
N ASP A 367 -3.00 -9.40 -16.11
CA ASP A 367 -3.35 -9.69 -14.73
C ASP A 367 -2.14 -10.11 -13.87
N GLY A 368 -0.94 -10.18 -14.47
CA GLY A 368 0.30 -10.47 -13.77
C GLY A 368 0.71 -9.34 -12.84
N VAL A 369 1.38 -9.69 -11.74
CA VAL A 369 1.76 -8.77 -10.68
C VAL A 369 3.19 -8.27 -10.88
N LEU A 370 3.36 -6.96 -10.87
CA LEU A 370 4.65 -6.30 -10.76
C LEU A 370 4.87 -5.84 -9.32
N THR A 371 6.01 -6.19 -8.76
CA THR A 371 6.56 -5.52 -7.58
C THR A 371 7.85 -4.82 -7.97
N PHE A 372 8.13 -3.68 -7.39
CA PHE A 372 9.34 -2.94 -7.67
C PHE A 372 9.78 -2.12 -6.46
N ASP A 373 10.94 -1.49 -6.56
CA ASP A 373 11.62 -0.91 -5.42
C ASP A 373 11.92 0.58 -5.62
N VAL A 374 12.52 1.22 -4.61
CA VAL A 374 12.77 2.66 -4.55
C VAL A 374 14.10 3.05 -5.21
N GLY A 375 14.05 4.01 -6.11
CA GLY A 375 15.24 4.52 -6.82
C GLY A 375 14.86 5.35 -8.04
N ALA A 376 15.81 5.58 -8.94
CA ALA A 376 15.54 6.29 -10.21
C ALA A 376 14.52 5.51 -11.07
N HIS A 377 14.61 4.18 -11.06
CA HIS A 377 13.70 3.29 -11.78
C HIS A 377 12.24 3.37 -11.28
N THR A 378 11.99 3.68 -10.01
CA THR A 378 10.65 3.83 -9.45
C THR A 378 9.82 4.82 -10.25
N HIS A 379 10.37 6.00 -10.47
CA HIS A 379 9.68 7.08 -11.17
C HIS A 379 9.46 6.76 -12.65
N GLN A 380 10.39 6.03 -13.26
CA GLN A 380 10.25 5.57 -14.64
C GLN A 380 9.17 4.50 -14.75
N ILE A 381 9.18 3.48 -13.89
CA ILE A 381 8.15 2.43 -13.84
C ILE A 381 6.79 3.04 -13.56
N GLY A 382 6.66 3.90 -12.54
CA GLY A 382 5.39 4.55 -12.18
C GLY A 382 4.74 5.27 -13.36
N GLY A 383 5.52 6.05 -14.14
CA GLY A 383 5.01 6.76 -15.32
C GLY A 383 4.80 5.87 -16.55
N GLN A 384 5.68 4.89 -16.78
CA GLN A 384 5.75 4.13 -18.03
C GLN A 384 4.90 2.86 -18.05
N TRP A 385 4.75 2.19 -16.91
CA TRP A 385 4.02 0.94 -16.80
C TRP A 385 2.53 1.12 -16.97
N THR A 386 1.91 0.37 -17.87
CA THR A 386 0.46 0.31 -18.01
C THR A 386 -0.09 -0.81 -17.13
N ALA A 387 -0.88 -0.47 -16.13
CA ALA A 387 -1.58 -1.40 -15.26
C ALA A 387 -3.03 -1.60 -15.74
N HIS A 388 -3.49 -2.85 -15.79
CA HIS A 388 -4.80 -3.21 -16.36
C HIS A 388 -5.81 -3.64 -15.30
N SER A 389 -5.35 -3.96 -14.09
CA SER A 389 -6.20 -4.49 -13.01
C SER A 389 -5.69 -3.97 -11.66
N PRO A 390 -6.59 -3.76 -10.68
CA PRO A 390 -6.20 -3.41 -9.33
C PRO A 390 -5.37 -4.53 -8.67
N LYS A 391 -4.53 -4.18 -7.70
CA LYS A 391 -3.67 -5.11 -6.94
C LYS A 391 -2.65 -5.88 -7.80
N THR A 392 -2.27 -5.36 -8.96
CA THR A 392 -1.23 -5.93 -9.84
C THR A 392 0.04 -5.09 -9.89
N PHE A 393 0.13 -4.04 -9.08
CA PHE A 393 1.23 -3.08 -9.11
C PHE A 393 1.57 -2.68 -7.66
N HIS A 394 2.68 -3.19 -7.12
CA HIS A 394 3.04 -3.01 -5.72
C HIS A 394 4.35 -2.26 -5.56
N ILE A 395 4.29 -1.19 -4.78
CA ILE A 395 5.41 -0.33 -4.39
C ILE A 395 5.20 0.16 -2.95
N THR A 396 6.28 0.53 -2.29
CA THR A 396 6.28 1.39 -1.12
C THR A 396 6.18 2.84 -1.56
N ASN A 397 5.29 3.60 -1.00
CA ASN A 397 5.13 5.00 -1.39
C ASN A 397 5.44 5.98 -0.24
N GLY A 398 4.66 6.00 0.80
CA GLY A 398 4.80 6.97 1.89
C GLY A 398 6.12 6.86 2.65
N TRP A 399 6.57 5.67 2.96
CA TRP A 399 7.84 5.43 3.65
C TRP A 399 9.05 5.50 2.71
N SER A 400 8.85 5.14 1.44
CA SER A 400 9.88 5.16 0.38
C SER A 400 11.16 4.41 0.77
N SER A 401 11.04 3.28 1.45
CA SER A 401 12.20 2.46 1.84
C SER A 401 12.68 1.58 0.71
N MET A 402 13.99 1.58 0.47
CA MET A 402 14.64 0.54 -0.34
C MET A 402 14.51 -0.82 0.34
N GLY A 403 14.47 -1.90 -0.46
CA GLY A 403 14.34 -3.28 0.02
C GLY A 403 12.92 -3.83 0.04
N PHE A 404 11.94 -3.08 -0.43
CA PHE A 404 10.53 -3.49 -0.50
C PHE A 404 10.26 -4.54 -1.59
N GLY A 405 10.89 -4.40 -2.76
CA GLY A 405 10.46 -5.10 -3.98
C GLY A 405 10.48 -6.61 -3.89
N LEU A 406 11.58 -7.19 -3.42
CA LEU A 406 11.77 -8.65 -3.40
C LEU A 406 10.90 -9.38 -2.34
N PRO A 407 10.85 -8.96 -1.06
CA PRO A 407 9.93 -9.58 -0.10
C PRO A 407 8.46 -9.42 -0.51
N SER A 408 8.10 -8.30 -1.13
CA SER A 408 6.77 -8.05 -1.67
C SER A 408 6.41 -9.00 -2.82
N ALA A 409 7.38 -9.32 -3.70
CA ALA A 409 7.18 -10.30 -4.77
C ALA A 409 6.91 -11.71 -4.22
N ILE A 410 7.67 -12.11 -3.20
CA ILE A 410 7.47 -13.38 -2.50
C ILE A 410 6.06 -13.42 -1.89
N ALA A 411 5.68 -12.38 -1.16
CA ALA A 411 4.35 -12.28 -0.55
C ALA A 411 3.23 -12.32 -1.59
N SER A 412 3.39 -11.59 -2.70
CA SER A 412 2.42 -11.57 -3.80
C SER A 412 2.24 -12.97 -4.41
N LYS A 413 3.35 -13.69 -4.64
CA LYS A 413 3.30 -15.05 -5.18
C LYS A 413 2.69 -16.06 -4.22
N LEU A 414 2.91 -15.88 -2.92
CA LEU A 414 2.27 -16.70 -1.89
C LEU A 414 0.77 -16.41 -1.74
N ALA A 415 0.35 -15.16 -1.94
CA ALA A 415 -1.07 -14.76 -1.88
C ALA A 415 -1.85 -15.20 -3.14
N GLU A 416 -1.21 -15.17 -4.30
CA GLU A 416 -1.81 -15.50 -5.61
C GLU A 416 -0.90 -16.51 -6.35
N PRO A 417 -0.89 -17.80 -5.93
CA PRO A 417 0.06 -18.78 -6.45
C PRO A 417 -0.01 -19.01 -7.97
N GLU A 418 -1.19 -18.84 -8.57
CA GLU A 418 -1.39 -19.04 -9.99
C GLU A 418 -1.00 -17.83 -10.85
N LYS A 419 -0.96 -16.63 -10.27
CA LYS A 419 -0.61 -15.44 -11.03
C LYS A 419 0.90 -15.34 -11.28
N PRO A 420 1.32 -14.95 -12.50
CA PRO A 420 2.69 -14.56 -12.74
C PRO A 420 3.07 -13.33 -11.91
N VAL A 421 4.21 -13.38 -11.23
CA VAL A 421 4.77 -12.27 -10.47
C VAL A 421 6.17 -11.98 -10.99
N VAL A 422 6.51 -10.71 -11.19
CA VAL A 422 7.86 -10.26 -11.54
C VAL A 422 8.30 -9.18 -10.56
N CYS A 423 9.57 -9.22 -10.18
CA CYS A 423 10.20 -8.18 -9.36
C CYS A 423 11.17 -7.38 -10.21
N VAL A 424 11.02 -6.04 -10.25
CA VAL A 424 11.97 -5.13 -10.92
C VAL A 424 12.57 -4.19 -9.89
N LEU A 425 13.89 -4.17 -9.77
CA LEU A 425 14.57 -3.39 -8.74
C LEU A 425 15.95 -2.90 -9.21
N GLY A 426 16.49 -1.89 -8.54
CA GLY A 426 17.85 -1.44 -8.75
C GLY A 426 18.87 -2.34 -8.03
N ASP A 427 20.12 -2.29 -8.45
CA ASP A 427 21.25 -3.01 -7.85
C ASP A 427 21.39 -2.74 -6.34
N GLY A 428 21.26 -1.48 -5.91
CA GLY A 428 21.30 -1.10 -4.49
C GLY A 428 20.15 -1.71 -3.67
N CYS A 429 18.96 -1.77 -4.24
CA CYS A 429 17.80 -2.41 -3.59
C CYS A 429 17.98 -3.91 -3.47
N PHE A 430 18.50 -4.55 -4.54
CA PHE A 430 18.79 -5.97 -4.53
C PHE A 430 19.81 -6.34 -3.45
N GLN A 431 20.87 -5.55 -3.31
CA GLN A 431 21.90 -5.79 -2.28
C GLN A 431 21.32 -5.77 -0.86
N MET A 432 20.31 -4.93 -0.59
CA MET A 432 19.69 -4.84 0.75
C MET A 432 18.89 -6.09 1.12
N THR A 433 18.30 -6.78 0.17
CA THR A 433 17.37 -7.90 0.42
C THR A 433 17.69 -9.15 -0.41
N CYS A 434 18.88 -9.28 -0.98
CA CYS A 434 19.28 -10.46 -1.78
C CYS A 434 19.16 -11.78 -1.00
N GLY A 435 19.25 -11.75 0.34
CA GLY A 435 19.00 -12.91 1.20
C GLY A 435 17.62 -13.53 1.03
N GLU A 436 16.63 -12.75 0.60
CA GLU A 436 15.27 -13.23 0.36
C GLU A 436 15.17 -14.17 -0.85
N VAL A 437 16.16 -14.21 -1.72
CA VAL A 437 16.26 -15.23 -2.80
C VAL A 437 16.28 -16.63 -2.20
N ALA A 438 16.96 -16.82 -1.04
CA ALA A 438 16.97 -18.09 -0.33
C ALA A 438 15.58 -18.45 0.21
N VAL A 439 14.76 -17.45 0.57
CA VAL A 439 13.37 -17.65 0.98
C VAL A 439 12.53 -18.14 -0.20
N ALA A 440 12.61 -17.47 -1.34
CA ALA A 440 11.92 -17.89 -2.56
C ALA A 440 12.28 -19.32 -2.95
N LYS A 441 13.58 -19.67 -2.92
CA LYS A 441 14.06 -21.03 -3.17
C LYS A 441 13.49 -22.07 -2.20
N ARG A 442 13.50 -21.75 -0.89
CA ARG A 442 12.96 -22.65 0.16
C ARG A 442 11.47 -22.89 0.02
N MET A 443 10.72 -21.86 -0.42
CA MET A 443 9.28 -21.93 -0.63
C MET A 443 8.91 -22.52 -2.00
N GLY A 444 9.89 -22.89 -2.85
CA GLY A 444 9.62 -23.39 -4.20
C GLY A 444 9.00 -22.38 -5.16
N ILE A 445 9.21 -21.08 -4.92
CA ILE A 445 8.62 -20.01 -5.68
C ILE A 445 9.43 -19.73 -6.95
N ALA A 446 8.78 -19.84 -8.12
CA ALA A 446 9.32 -19.33 -9.38
C ALA A 446 9.07 -17.82 -9.46
N LEU A 447 10.16 -17.03 -9.39
CA LEU A 447 10.10 -15.58 -9.36
C LEU A 447 11.18 -14.98 -10.26
N PRO A 448 10.83 -14.45 -11.44
CA PRO A 448 11.75 -13.63 -12.22
C PRO A 448 12.10 -12.33 -11.48
N ILE A 449 13.41 -12.07 -11.34
CA ILE A 449 13.95 -10.87 -10.72
C ILE A 449 14.77 -10.14 -11.78
N VAL A 450 14.37 -8.91 -12.09
CA VAL A 450 15.08 -8.05 -13.06
C VAL A 450 15.78 -6.95 -12.28
N VAL A 451 17.11 -6.96 -12.33
CA VAL A 451 17.96 -5.96 -11.67
C VAL A 451 18.41 -4.94 -12.69
N LEU A 452 18.05 -3.69 -12.47
CA LEU A 452 18.53 -2.55 -13.25
C LEU A 452 19.83 -2.04 -12.61
N ASP A 453 20.95 -2.44 -13.16
CA ASP A 453 22.29 -2.15 -12.64
C ASP A 453 22.89 -0.93 -13.33
N ASP A 454 22.88 0.22 -12.67
CA ASP A 454 23.58 1.43 -13.08
C ASP A 454 24.84 1.71 -12.26
N LYS A 455 25.17 0.82 -11.30
CA LYS A 455 26.32 0.90 -10.36
C LYS A 455 26.30 2.15 -9.48
N TRP A 456 25.14 2.75 -9.29
CA TRP A 456 24.95 3.98 -8.53
C TRP A 456 23.65 3.95 -7.72
N LEU A 457 23.59 4.74 -6.70
CA LEU A 457 22.31 5.21 -6.20
C LEU A 457 21.79 6.29 -7.17
N GLY A 458 21.25 5.86 -8.31
CA GLY A 458 21.01 6.70 -9.49
C GLY A 458 20.22 7.97 -9.21
N LEU A 459 19.19 7.92 -8.34
CA LEU A 459 18.43 9.08 -7.92
C LEU A 459 19.29 10.11 -7.15
N ILE A 460 20.22 9.64 -6.33
CA ILE A 460 21.14 10.50 -5.56
C ILE A 460 22.14 11.15 -6.51
N LYS A 461 22.71 10.38 -7.46
CA LYS A 461 23.60 10.90 -8.51
C LYS A 461 22.95 12.04 -9.30
N VAL A 462 21.72 11.86 -9.75
CA VAL A 462 20.96 12.90 -10.47
C VAL A 462 20.77 14.16 -9.62
N LYS A 463 20.46 14.00 -8.31
CA LYS A 463 20.32 15.15 -7.39
C LYS A 463 21.65 15.88 -7.17
N GLN A 464 22.77 15.14 -7.07
CA GLN A 464 24.11 15.74 -6.93
C GLN A 464 24.47 16.57 -8.17
N ILE A 465 24.30 16.02 -9.37
CA ILE A 465 24.59 16.73 -10.66
C ILE A 465 23.74 18.01 -10.77
N ARG A 466 22.48 17.99 -10.34
CA ARG A 466 21.59 19.17 -10.41
C ARG A 466 21.92 20.28 -9.40
N ARG A 467 22.69 19.99 -8.37
CA ARG A 467 23.06 20.94 -7.30
C ARG A 467 24.46 21.54 -7.49
N GLN A 468 25.22 21.02 -8.44
CA GLN A 468 26.47 21.58 -8.91
C GLN A 468 26.23 22.63 -10.02
#